data_78b638a7519e9f97bd4c859ca3d9e7c5
#
_entry.id   78b638a7519e9f97bd4c859ca3d9e7c5
#
_cell.length_a   1.000
_cell.length_b   1.000
_cell.length_c   1.000
_cell.angle_alpha   90.00
_cell.angle_beta   90.00
_cell.angle_gamma   90.00
#
_symmetry.space_group_name_H-M   'P 1'
#
loop_
_entity.id
_entity.type
_entity.pdbx_description
1 polymer ?
#
loop_
_entity_poly.entity_id
_entity_poly.type
_entity_poly.pdbx_seq_one_letter_code
_entity_poly.pdbx_strand_id
1 'polypeptide(L)'
;MANANEEKKKALDAAIAKLEKDFGKGAVMKLGDSGAHVNVETVPTGCLSLDLALGLGGVPKGRIIEVYGPESSGKTTVALHMIAEVQKRGGIAGFVDAEHALDPVYAKNIGVDIDELYISQPDSGDQALEIAETMVRSGAMDIIVIDSVAALVPRQEIEGDMGDSHVGLQARLMSQALRKLTPVISKSNCVVIFINQLREKVGVMFGNPETTTGGRALKFYASVRMD
;
A
#
# COMPACT_ATOMS: atom_id res chain seq x y z
N MET A 1 -27.12 -4.13 40.42
CA MET A 1 -26.29 -4.24 39.22
C MET A 1 -26.80 -3.42 38.02
N ALA A 2 -28.13 -3.31 37.81
CA ALA A 2 -28.67 -2.47 36.70
C ALA A 2 -28.34 -0.99 36.81
N ASN A 3 -28.41 -0.40 38.00
CA ASN A 3 -28.18 1.04 38.25
C ASN A 3 -26.72 1.48 37.95
N ALA A 4 -25.74 0.62 38.32
CA ALA A 4 -24.32 0.92 38.05
C ALA A 4 -23.99 0.87 36.55
N ASN A 5 -24.74 0.12 35.75
CA ASN A 5 -24.53 0.05 34.30
C ASN A 5 -25.15 1.25 33.56
N GLU A 6 -26.26 1.79 34.07
CA GLU A 6 -26.87 3.02 33.57
C GLU A 6 -26.01 4.25 33.86
N GLU A 7 -25.42 4.35 35.06
CA GLU A 7 -24.49 5.44 35.41
C GLU A 7 -23.23 5.42 34.52
N LYS A 8 -22.66 4.23 34.28
CA LYS A 8 -21.53 4.08 33.36
C LYS A 8 -21.88 4.50 31.93
N LYS A 9 -23.09 4.17 31.48
CA LYS A 9 -23.55 4.54 30.14
C LYS A 9 -23.74 6.05 30.00
N LYS A 10 -24.34 6.70 30.98
CA LYS A 10 -24.47 8.17 31.03
C LYS A 10 -23.10 8.89 31.04
N ALA A 11 -22.15 8.38 31.81
CA ALA A 11 -20.79 8.92 31.83
C ALA A 11 -20.09 8.77 30.48
N LEU A 12 -20.27 7.63 29.81
CA LEU A 12 -19.71 7.38 28.47
C LEU A 12 -20.36 8.31 27.42
N ASP A 13 -21.69 8.46 27.45
CA ASP A 13 -22.41 9.33 26.51
C ASP A 13 -21.97 10.79 26.67
N ALA A 14 -21.74 11.26 27.90
CA ALA A 14 -21.20 12.59 28.16
C ALA A 14 -19.77 12.75 27.64
N ALA A 15 -18.93 11.72 27.77
CA ALA A 15 -17.58 11.73 27.21
C ALA A 15 -17.58 11.74 25.68
N ILE A 16 -18.47 10.97 25.05
CA ILE A 16 -18.64 10.95 23.59
C ILE A 16 -19.09 12.32 23.09
N ALA A 17 -20.08 12.94 23.73
CA ALA A 17 -20.56 14.27 23.36
C ALA A 17 -19.45 15.33 23.44
N LYS A 18 -18.55 15.24 24.43
CA LYS A 18 -17.37 16.11 24.52
C LYS A 18 -16.39 15.85 23.37
N LEU A 19 -16.09 14.58 23.08
CA LEU A 19 -15.20 14.21 21.98
C LEU A 19 -15.75 14.66 20.62
N GLU A 20 -17.06 14.53 20.39
CA GLU A 20 -17.69 15.03 19.15
C GLU A 20 -17.63 16.56 19.03
N LYS A 21 -17.68 17.28 20.16
CA LYS A 21 -17.51 18.73 20.17
C LYS A 21 -16.07 19.14 19.84
N ASP A 22 -15.09 18.41 20.36
CA ASP A 22 -13.66 18.74 20.22
C ASP A 22 -13.08 18.25 18.89
N PHE A 23 -13.54 17.11 18.36
CA PHE A 23 -12.98 16.43 17.20
C PHE A 23 -13.95 16.24 16.02
N GLY A 24 -15.20 16.68 16.17
CA GLY A 24 -16.25 16.56 15.15
C GLY A 24 -17.14 15.33 15.32
N LYS A 25 -18.31 15.37 14.69
CA LYS A 25 -19.29 14.27 14.72
C LYS A 25 -18.67 13.00 14.10
N GLY A 26 -18.88 11.87 14.78
CA GLY A 26 -18.35 10.58 14.34
C GLY A 26 -16.91 10.30 14.80
N ALA A 27 -16.32 11.15 15.67
CA ALA A 27 -15.02 10.90 16.28
C ALA A 27 -15.00 9.57 17.07
N VAL A 28 -16.14 9.21 17.68
CA VAL A 28 -16.38 7.89 18.31
C VAL A 28 -17.74 7.40 17.87
N MET A 29 -17.79 6.16 17.38
CA MET A 29 -19.04 5.52 16.96
C MET A 29 -19.06 4.06 17.40
N LYS A 30 -20.24 3.51 17.60
CA LYS A 30 -20.36 2.05 17.77
C LYS A 30 -20.31 1.39 16.41
N LEU A 31 -19.54 0.33 16.27
CA LEU A 31 -19.39 -0.41 15.03
C LEU A 31 -20.73 -0.91 14.46
N GLY A 32 -21.68 -1.25 15.33
CA GLY A 32 -23.02 -1.69 14.91
C GLY A 32 -23.98 -0.57 14.49
N ASP A 33 -23.78 0.67 14.97
CA ASP A 33 -24.67 1.80 14.68
C ASP A 33 -24.37 2.44 13.29
N SER A 34 -23.19 2.18 12.76
CA SER A 34 -22.72 2.82 11.52
C SER A 34 -23.34 2.25 10.25
N GLY A 35 -24.36 1.42 10.31
CA GLY A 35 -24.90 0.76 9.10
C GLY A 35 -23.81 0.05 8.28
N ALA A 36 -22.71 -0.25 8.95
CA ALA A 36 -21.47 -0.71 8.36
C ALA A 36 -21.56 -2.20 7.99
N HIS A 37 -22.46 -2.52 7.09
CA HIS A 37 -22.02 -3.29 5.94
C HIS A 37 -21.03 -2.35 5.23
N VAL A 38 -19.79 -2.34 5.67
CA VAL A 38 -18.72 -1.64 4.98
C VAL A 38 -18.65 -2.33 3.63
N ASN A 39 -19.35 -1.77 2.65
CA ASN A 39 -19.23 -2.19 1.28
C ASN A 39 -17.82 -1.73 0.87
N VAL A 40 -16.83 -2.60 1.11
CA VAL A 40 -15.44 -2.33 0.82
C VAL A 40 -15.32 -2.31 -0.70
N GLU A 41 -15.15 -1.12 -1.26
CA GLU A 41 -14.85 -1.02 -2.69
C GLU A 41 -13.52 -1.70 -2.98
N THR A 42 -13.47 -2.41 -4.10
CA THR A 42 -12.31 -3.20 -4.51
C THR A 42 -11.86 -2.88 -5.93
N VAL A 43 -10.58 -3.12 -6.17
CA VAL A 43 -9.98 -3.17 -7.51
C VAL A 43 -9.75 -4.64 -7.84
N PRO A 44 -10.34 -5.19 -8.92
CA PRO A 44 -10.04 -6.55 -9.37
C PRO A 44 -8.60 -6.71 -9.78
N THR A 45 -8.09 -7.91 -9.60
CA THR A 45 -6.73 -8.25 -10.04
C THR A 45 -6.64 -8.57 -11.53
N GLY A 46 -7.77 -8.74 -12.21
CA GLY A 46 -7.83 -9.25 -13.57
C GLY A 46 -7.72 -10.78 -13.67
N CYS A 47 -7.57 -11.46 -12.54
CA CYS A 47 -7.52 -12.92 -12.44
C CYS A 47 -8.66 -13.41 -11.53
N LEU A 48 -9.66 -14.07 -12.12
CA LEU A 48 -10.86 -14.51 -11.40
C LEU A 48 -10.54 -15.41 -10.20
N SER A 49 -9.59 -16.32 -10.33
CA SER A 49 -9.21 -17.21 -9.23
C SER A 49 -8.59 -16.47 -8.05
N LEU A 50 -7.78 -15.43 -8.32
CA LEU A 50 -7.19 -14.59 -7.31
C LEU A 50 -8.24 -13.70 -6.63
N ASP A 51 -9.16 -13.12 -7.41
CA ASP A 51 -10.27 -12.30 -6.89
C ASP A 51 -11.19 -13.11 -5.96
N LEU A 52 -11.46 -14.37 -6.31
CA LEU A 52 -12.21 -15.30 -5.46
C LEU A 52 -11.44 -15.66 -4.18
N ALA A 53 -10.13 -15.90 -4.28
CA ALA A 53 -9.29 -16.21 -3.14
C ALA A 53 -9.17 -15.04 -2.15
N LEU A 54 -9.19 -13.80 -2.64
CA LEU A 54 -9.24 -12.58 -1.81
C LEU A 54 -10.57 -12.40 -1.07
N GLY A 55 -11.62 -13.09 -1.49
CA GLY A 55 -12.92 -13.10 -0.81
C GLY A 55 -13.80 -11.87 -1.04
N LEU A 56 -13.24 -10.78 -1.57
CA LEU A 56 -13.94 -9.50 -1.82
C LEU A 56 -14.08 -9.18 -3.32
N GLY A 57 -13.63 -10.08 -4.19
CA GLY A 57 -13.62 -9.84 -5.64
C GLY A 57 -12.53 -8.88 -6.11
N GLY A 58 -11.46 -8.75 -5.34
CA GLY A 58 -10.30 -7.90 -5.63
C GLY A 58 -9.61 -7.37 -4.38
N VAL A 59 -8.65 -6.47 -4.55
CA VAL A 59 -7.96 -5.81 -3.45
C VAL A 59 -8.74 -4.59 -2.94
N PRO A 60 -8.77 -4.34 -1.62
CA PRO A 60 -9.55 -3.25 -1.04
C PRO A 60 -8.96 -1.88 -1.39
N LYS A 61 -9.82 -0.93 -1.79
CA LYS A 61 -9.44 0.48 -1.96
C LYS A 61 -9.05 1.13 -0.63
N GLY A 62 -8.22 2.16 -0.70
CA GLY A 62 -7.75 2.88 0.49
C GLY A 62 -6.80 2.05 1.35
N ARG A 63 -6.09 1.08 0.75
CA ARG A 63 -5.20 0.15 1.45
C ARG A 63 -3.87 -0.02 0.74
N ILE A 64 -2.88 -0.43 1.54
CA ILE A 64 -1.56 -0.85 1.05
C ILE A 64 -1.60 -2.34 0.77
N ILE A 65 -1.11 -2.71 -0.40
CA ILE A 65 -1.00 -4.09 -0.87
C ILE A 65 0.48 -4.39 -1.10
N GLU A 66 0.96 -5.55 -0.66
CA GLU A 66 2.29 -6.05 -1.01
C GLU A 66 2.16 -7.25 -1.94
N VAL A 67 2.81 -7.16 -3.11
CA VAL A 67 3.00 -8.29 -4.04
C VAL A 67 4.45 -8.66 -3.97
N TYR A 68 4.77 -9.87 -3.54
CA TYR A 68 6.16 -10.29 -3.36
C TYR A 68 6.37 -11.71 -3.92
N GLY A 69 7.61 -12.08 -4.16
CA GLY A 69 7.96 -13.39 -4.69
C GLY A 69 9.34 -13.40 -5.34
N PRO A 70 9.78 -14.55 -5.86
CA PRO A 70 11.05 -14.68 -6.58
C PRO A 70 11.06 -13.86 -7.88
N GLU A 71 12.21 -13.76 -8.48
CA GLU A 71 12.37 -13.14 -9.80
C GLU A 71 11.50 -13.85 -10.84
N SER A 72 11.00 -13.09 -11.81
CA SER A 72 10.17 -13.60 -12.92
C SER A 72 8.89 -14.34 -12.51
N SER A 73 8.39 -14.14 -11.28
CA SER A 73 7.16 -14.78 -10.79
C SER A 73 5.85 -14.08 -11.21
N GLY A 74 5.94 -12.99 -11.99
CA GLY A 74 4.77 -12.28 -12.50
C GLY A 74 4.25 -11.15 -11.62
N LYS A 75 5.02 -10.67 -10.63
CA LYS A 75 4.63 -9.58 -9.73
C LYS A 75 4.20 -8.31 -10.47
N THR A 76 5.05 -7.82 -11.36
CA THR A 76 4.77 -6.64 -12.20
C THR A 76 3.59 -6.92 -13.14
N THR A 77 3.47 -8.14 -13.67
CA THR A 77 2.35 -8.55 -14.52
C THR A 77 1.01 -8.42 -13.81
N VAL A 78 0.90 -8.92 -12.58
CA VAL A 78 -0.33 -8.79 -11.76
C VAL A 78 -0.64 -7.31 -11.49
N ALA A 79 0.37 -6.51 -11.14
CA ALA A 79 0.18 -5.08 -10.89
C ALA A 79 -0.30 -4.33 -12.15
N LEU A 80 0.25 -4.65 -13.33
CA LEU A 80 -0.19 -4.07 -14.61
C LEU A 80 -1.62 -4.48 -14.98
N HIS A 81 -2.02 -5.72 -14.72
CA HIS A 81 -3.42 -6.14 -14.88
C HIS A 81 -4.36 -5.31 -13.99
N MET A 82 -3.97 -5.06 -12.74
CA MET A 82 -4.78 -4.23 -11.83
C MET A 82 -4.87 -2.77 -12.32
N ILE A 83 -3.81 -2.22 -12.88
CA ILE A 83 -3.83 -0.91 -13.55
C ILE A 83 -4.83 -0.93 -14.71
N ALA A 84 -4.75 -1.93 -15.58
CA ALA A 84 -5.67 -2.05 -16.72
C ALA A 84 -7.14 -2.15 -16.25
N GLU A 85 -7.41 -2.89 -15.18
CA GLU A 85 -8.77 -2.99 -14.61
C GLU A 85 -9.28 -1.67 -14.03
N VAL A 86 -8.40 -0.86 -13.44
CA VAL A 86 -8.73 0.50 -12.96
C VAL A 86 -9.04 1.41 -14.14
N GLN A 87 -8.18 1.44 -15.16
CA GLN A 87 -8.36 2.30 -16.35
C GLN A 87 -9.62 1.92 -17.14
N LYS A 88 -9.96 0.63 -17.31
CA LYS A 88 -11.21 0.18 -17.92
C LYS A 88 -12.46 0.73 -17.24
N ARG A 89 -12.37 1.11 -15.97
CA ARG A 89 -13.46 1.69 -15.16
C ARG A 89 -13.40 3.22 -15.12
N GLY A 90 -12.53 3.83 -15.91
CA GLY A 90 -12.32 5.28 -15.96
C GLY A 90 -11.49 5.82 -14.80
N GLY A 91 -10.79 4.96 -14.04
CA GLY A 91 -9.92 5.37 -12.96
C GLY A 91 -8.53 5.78 -13.45
N ILE A 92 -7.82 6.53 -12.61
CA ILE A 92 -6.50 7.09 -12.90
C ILE A 92 -5.42 6.26 -12.20
N ALA A 93 -4.39 5.88 -12.96
CA ALA A 93 -3.31 5.02 -12.52
C ALA A 93 -1.94 5.70 -12.57
N GLY A 94 -1.12 5.43 -11.55
CA GLY A 94 0.28 5.85 -11.49
C GLY A 94 1.23 4.67 -11.32
N PHE A 95 2.43 4.81 -11.87
CA PHE A 95 3.50 3.82 -11.76
C PHE A 95 4.81 4.52 -11.39
N VAL A 96 5.37 4.15 -10.26
CA VAL A 96 6.69 4.60 -9.80
C VAL A 96 7.69 3.49 -10.13
N ASP A 97 8.41 3.67 -11.23
CA ASP A 97 9.37 2.72 -11.78
C ASP A 97 10.77 2.98 -11.20
N ALA A 98 11.02 2.47 -10.00
CA ALA A 98 12.32 2.61 -9.35
C ALA A 98 13.39 1.66 -9.91
N GLU A 99 13.00 0.63 -10.65
CA GLU A 99 13.93 -0.28 -11.34
C GLU A 99 14.28 0.19 -12.76
N HIS A 100 13.57 1.20 -13.30
CA HIS A 100 13.71 1.68 -14.68
C HIS A 100 13.52 0.57 -15.73
N ALA A 101 12.60 -0.37 -15.47
CA ALA A 101 12.46 -1.60 -16.21
C ALA A 101 11.07 -1.80 -16.83
N LEU A 102 10.17 -0.83 -16.73
CA LEU A 102 8.84 -0.94 -17.32
C LEU A 102 8.91 -0.96 -18.84
N ASP A 103 8.45 -2.07 -19.45
CA ASP A 103 8.29 -2.20 -20.89
C ASP A 103 6.89 -1.70 -21.31
N PRO A 104 6.79 -0.57 -22.04
CA PRO A 104 5.50 -0.03 -22.46
C PRO A 104 4.78 -0.92 -23.48
N VAL A 105 5.52 -1.70 -24.29
CA VAL A 105 4.90 -2.63 -25.25
C VAL A 105 4.25 -3.77 -24.49
N TYR A 106 4.93 -4.32 -23.49
CA TYR A 106 4.38 -5.35 -22.62
C TYR A 106 3.15 -4.86 -21.85
N ALA A 107 3.24 -3.65 -21.24
CA ALA A 107 2.11 -3.05 -20.53
C ALA A 107 0.88 -2.89 -21.44
N LYS A 108 1.08 -2.39 -22.67
CA LYS A 108 0.01 -2.26 -23.66
C LYS A 108 -0.60 -3.60 -24.04
N ASN A 109 0.21 -4.66 -24.21
CA ASN A 109 -0.29 -5.99 -24.52
C ASN A 109 -1.12 -6.62 -23.40
N ILE A 110 -0.85 -6.25 -22.14
CA ILE A 110 -1.67 -6.62 -20.97
C ILE A 110 -3.00 -5.87 -20.96
N GLY A 111 -3.11 -4.74 -21.66
CA GLY A 111 -4.31 -3.93 -21.74
C GLY A 111 -4.24 -2.61 -20.97
N VAL A 112 -3.03 -2.20 -20.56
CA VAL A 112 -2.81 -0.88 -19.98
C VAL A 112 -2.89 0.17 -21.07
N ASP A 113 -3.67 1.22 -20.85
CA ASP A 113 -3.62 2.44 -21.64
C ASP A 113 -2.37 3.22 -21.23
N ILE A 114 -1.31 3.11 -22.05
CA ILE A 114 -0.02 3.73 -21.76
C ILE A 114 -0.02 5.23 -21.95
N ASP A 115 -0.94 5.76 -22.74
CA ASP A 115 -1.07 7.21 -23.00
C ASP A 115 -1.72 7.92 -21.78
N GLU A 116 -2.49 7.18 -20.96
CA GLU A 116 -3.15 7.66 -19.75
C GLU A 116 -2.47 7.15 -18.45
N LEU A 117 -1.30 6.50 -18.55
CA LEU A 117 -0.55 6.03 -17.37
C LEU A 117 0.46 7.10 -16.93
N TYR A 118 0.31 7.59 -15.70
CA TYR A 118 1.28 8.49 -15.08
C TYR A 118 2.49 7.70 -14.60
N ILE A 119 3.65 7.90 -15.20
CA ILE A 119 4.90 7.23 -14.83
C ILE A 119 5.89 8.21 -14.19
N SER A 120 6.61 7.74 -13.18
CA SER A 120 7.75 8.42 -12.58
C SER A 120 8.92 7.47 -12.44
N GLN A 121 10.13 7.95 -12.77
CA GLN A 121 11.40 7.22 -12.63
C GLN A 121 12.33 7.99 -11.68
N PRO A 122 12.19 7.80 -10.37
CA PRO A 122 12.94 8.52 -9.36
C PRO A 122 14.39 8.06 -9.24
N ASP A 123 15.28 8.99 -8.86
CA ASP A 123 16.71 8.72 -8.66
C ASP A 123 17.01 8.12 -7.28
N SER A 124 16.08 8.20 -6.32
CA SER A 124 16.26 7.68 -4.95
C SER A 124 14.94 7.20 -4.35
N GLY A 125 15.05 6.34 -3.32
CA GLY A 125 13.90 5.85 -2.58
C GLY A 125 13.13 6.96 -1.86
N ASP A 126 13.83 7.99 -1.35
CA ASP A 126 13.22 9.17 -0.74
C ASP A 126 12.32 9.88 -1.75
N GLN A 127 12.85 10.15 -2.94
CA GLN A 127 12.11 10.80 -4.03
C GLN A 127 10.91 9.96 -4.49
N ALA A 128 11.10 8.65 -4.66
CA ALA A 128 10.03 7.72 -5.04
C ALA A 128 8.83 7.80 -4.09
N LEU A 129 9.10 7.76 -2.79
CA LEU A 129 8.08 7.76 -1.75
C LEU A 129 7.42 9.13 -1.57
N GLU A 130 8.15 10.24 -1.77
CA GLU A 130 7.60 11.61 -1.78
C GLU A 130 6.68 11.84 -2.99
N ILE A 131 7.07 11.33 -4.17
CA ILE A 131 6.23 11.38 -5.38
C ILE A 131 4.94 10.58 -5.14
N ALA A 132 5.05 9.35 -4.67
CA ALA A 132 3.89 8.52 -4.36
C ALA A 132 2.97 9.19 -3.31
N GLU A 133 3.53 9.77 -2.24
CA GLU A 133 2.77 10.52 -1.24
C GLU A 133 2.01 11.69 -1.87
N THR A 134 2.67 12.46 -2.73
CA THR A 134 2.06 13.62 -3.40
C THR A 134 0.93 13.19 -4.33
N MET A 135 1.14 12.13 -5.11
CA MET A 135 0.11 11.57 -6.00
C MET A 135 -1.12 11.09 -5.20
N VAL A 136 -0.92 10.38 -4.09
CA VAL A 136 -2.03 9.93 -3.21
C VAL A 136 -2.75 11.12 -2.60
N ARG A 137 -2.02 12.14 -2.13
CA ARG A 137 -2.60 13.37 -1.52
C ARG A 137 -3.43 14.18 -2.49
N SER A 138 -3.19 14.08 -3.79
CA SER A 138 -4.02 14.77 -4.79
C SER A 138 -5.48 14.33 -4.75
N GLY A 139 -5.74 13.10 -4.24
CA GLY A 139 -7.08 12.50 -4.20
C GLY A 139 -7.60 12.08 -5.58
N ALA A 140 -6.79 12.22 -6.63
CA ALA A 140 -7.19 11.89 -8.01
C ALA A 140 -6.79 10.47 -8.42
N MET A 141 -5.84 9.85 -7.72
CA MET A 141 -5.35 8.52 -8.07
C MET A 141 -6.21 7.41 -7.48
N ASP A 142 -6.58 6.44 -8.30
CA ASP A 142 -7.28 5.22 -7.86
C ASP A 142 -6.30 4.09 -7.53
N ILE A 143 -5.17 4.02 -8.24
CA ILE A 143 -4.12 3.03 -8.01
C ILE A 143 -2.73 3.63 -8.26
N ILE A 144 -1.78 3.29 -7.41
CA ILE A 144 -0.35 3.60 -7.60
C ILE A 144 0.44 2.32 -7.37
N VAL A 145 1.32 1.98 -8.29
CA VAL A 145 2.27 0.86 -8.18
C VAL A 145 3.67 1.42 -7.95
N ILE A 146 4.39 0.84 -7.01
CA ILE A 146 5.81 1.15 -6.73
C ILE A 146 6.61 -0.14 -7.01
N ASP A 147 7.43 -0.12 -8.06
CA ASP A 147 8.22 -1.27 -8.51
C ASP A 147 9.71 -0.91 -8.53
N SER A 148 10.50 -1.47 -7.66
CA SER A 148 10.18 -2.29 -6.50
C SER A 148 10.79 -1.72 -5.22
N VAL A 149 10.34 -2.23 -4.07
CA VAL A 149 10.91 -1.86 -2.75
C VAL A 149 12.42 -2.11 -2.71
N ALA A 150 12.91 -3.14 -3.40
CA ALA A 150 14.34 -3.46 -3.45
C ALA A 150 15.18 -2.34 -4.08
N ALA A 151 14.61 -1.58 -5.02
CA ALA A 151 15.26 -0.48 -5.71
C ALA A 151 15.12 0.88 -4.99
N LEU A 152 14.37 0.95 -3.87
CA LEU A 152 14.24 2.16 -3.07
C LEU A 152 15.50 2.40 -2.23
N VAL A 153 16.58 2.82 -2.89
CA VAL A 153 17.83 3.16 -2.22
C VAL A 153 17.71 4.54 -1.57
N PRO A 154 17.98 4.67 -0.25
CA PRO A 154 18.00 5.96 0.41
C PRO A 154 19.01 6.93 -0.21
N ARG A 155 18.65 8.22 -0.32
CA ARG A 155 19.56 9.24 -0.87
C ARG A 155 20.89 9.27 -0.15
N GLN A 156 20.89 9.14 1.18
CA GLN A 156 22.11 9.10 1.99
C GLN A 156 23.06 7.94 1.62
N GLU A 157 22.50 6.83 1.15
CA GLU A 157 23.29 5.69 0.67
C GLU A 157 23.88 5.96 -0.72
N ILE A 158 23.13 6.66 -1.58
CA ILE A 158 23.59 7.04 -2.93
C ILE A 158 24.72 8.07 -2.86
N GLU A 159 24.63 9.01 -1.92
CA GLU A 159 25.64 10.08 -1.72
C GLU A 159 26.87 9.62 -0.94
N GLY A 160 26.83 8.42 -0.33
CA GLY A 160 27.95 7.83 0.41
C GLY A 160 29.02 7.21 -0.50
N ASP A 161 30.17 6.91 0.09
CA ASP A 161 31.27 6.24 -0.62
C ASP A 161 31.01 4.73 -0.79
N MET A 162 31.53 4.15 -1.87
CA MET A 162 31.51 2.71 -2.08
C MET A 162 32.22 1.98 -0.95
N GLY A 163 31.48 1.12 -0.23
CA GLY A 163 31.98 0.36 0.92
C GLY A 163 31.51 0.88 2.28
N ASP A 164 30.83 2.02 2.32
CA ASP A 164 30.21 2.52 3.53
C ASP A 164 29.09 1.59 4.01
N SER A 165 28.98 1.44 5.32
CA SER A 165 27.96 0.60 5.92
C SER A 165 26.68 1.40 6.18
N HIS A 166 25.65 1.13 5.38
CA HIS A 166 24.33 1.79 5.47
C HIS A 166 23.25 0.88 6.09
N VAL A 167 23.62 0.07 7.08
CA VAL A 167 22.73 -0.91 7.71
C VAL A 167 21.44 -0.25 8.20
N GLY A 168 20.30 -0.72 7.68
CA GLY A 168 18.98 -0.37 8.15
C GLY A 168 18.43 0.97 7.65
N LEU A 169 19.14 1.72 6.79
CA LEU A 169 18.63 2.98 6.24
C LEU A 169 17.35 2.77 5.44
N GLN A 170 17.32 1.80 4.54
CA GLN A 170 16.13 1.47 3.75
C GLN A 170 14.94 1.08 4.66
N ALA A 171 15.18 0.30 5.71
CA ALA A 171 14.11 -0.08 6.65
C ALA A 171 13.57 1.13 7.44
N ARG A 172 14.41 2.11 7.76
CA ARG A 172 14.00 3.37 8.40
C ARG A 172 13.17 4.22 7.43
N LEU A 173 13.63 4.36 6.18
CA LEU A 173 12.92 5.08 5.12
C LEU A 173 11.52 4.49 4.90
N MET A 174 11.42 3.17 4.73
CA MET A 174 10.15 2.48 4.58
C MET A 174 9.23 2.66 5.80
N SER A 175 9.77 2.54 7.01
CA SER A 175 8.98 2.73 8.23
C SER A 175 8.45 4.16 8.36
N GLN A 176 9.21 5.15 7.97
CA GLN A 176 8.80 6.56 7.98
C GLN A 176 7.73 6.84 6.91
N ALA A 177 7.97 6.37 5.69
CA ALA A 177 7.05 6.56 4.58
C ALA A 177 5.69 5.90 4.83
N LEU A 178 5.67 4.65 5.28
CA LEU A 178 4.43 3.92 5.54
C LEU A 178 3.59 4.58 6.65
N ARG A 179 4.21 5.14 7.69
CA ARG A 179 3.49 5.93 8.71
C ARG A 179 2.80 7.16 8.14
N LYS A 180 3.44 7.83 7.16
CA LYS A 180 2.86 9.00 6.49
C LYS A 180 1.80 8.61 5.46
N LEU A 181 2.08 7.58 4.65
CA LEU A 181 1.21 7.15 3.56
C LEU A 181 -0.10 6.54 4.05
N THR A 182 -0.06 5.68 5.07
CA THR A 182 -1.24 4.92 5.51
C THR A 182 -2.48 5.79 5.79
N PRO A 183 -2.41 6.87 6.60
CA PRO A 183 -3.58 7.68 6.86
C PRO A 183 -4.06 8.46 5.63
N VAL A 184 -3.17 8.80 4.70
CA VAL A 184 -3.51 9.51 3.46
C VAL A 184 -4.19 8.55 2.49
N ILE A 185 -3.63 7.36 2.30
CA ILE A 185 -4.18 6.29 1.46
C ILE A 185 -5.61 5.93 1.90
N SER A 186 -5.81 5.74 3.21
CA SER A 186 -7.13 5.41 3.76
C SER A 186 -8.19 6.50 3.48
N LYS A 187 -7.79 7.77 3.38
CA LYS A 187 -8.70 8.89 3.11
C LYS A 187 -8.96 9.14 1.63
N SER A 188 -7.99 8.79 0.77
CA SER A 188 -8.06 9.03 -0.68
C SER A 188 -8.73 7.91 -1.46
N ASN A 189 -9.05 6.78 -0.84
CA ASN A 189 -9.51 5.55 -1.49
C ASN A 189 -8.55 5.00 -2.57
N CYS A 190 -7.31 5.47 -2.62
CA CYS A 190 -6.29 4.98 -3.53
C CYS A 190 -5.78 3.61 -3.09
N VAL A 191 -5.57 2.69 -4.03
CA VAL A 191 -4.82 1.45 -3.79
C VAL A 191 -3.35 1.73 -4.02
N VAL A 192 -2.49 1.43 -3.04
CA VAL A 192 -1.04 1.53 -3.22
C VAL A 192 -0.42 0.15 -3.16
N ILE A 193 0.18 -0.27 -4.27
CA ILE A 193 0.83 -1.57 -4.43
C ILE A 193 2.34 -1.38 -4.31
N PHE A 194 2.94 -2.12 -3.39
CA PHE A 194 4.39 -2.27 -3.31
C PHE A 194 4.77 -3.63 -3.88
N ILE A 195 5.54 -3.64 -4.94
CA ILE A 195 6.19 -4.85 -5.44
C ILE A 195 7.47 -5.07 -4.64
N ASN A 196 7.69 -6.31 -4.18
CA ASN A 196 8.83 -6.63 -3.34
C ASN A 196 9.52 -7.92 -3.80
N GLN A 197 10.81 -8.03 -3.48
CA GLN A 197 11.62 -9.19 -3.81
C GLN A 197 11.86 -10.03 -2.56
N LEU A 198 11.90 -11.35 -2.73
CA LEU A 198 12.36 -12.27 -1.70
C LEU A 198 13.88 -12.25 -1.62
N ARG A 199 14.37 -12.36 -0.40
CA ARG A 199 15.79 -12.54 -0.06
C ARG A 199 15.89 -13.64 0.99
N GLU A 200 16.99 -14.34 1.00
CA GLU A 200 17.30 -15.33 2.03
C GLU A 200 18.17 -14.74 3.13
N LYS A 201 17.80 -15.00 4.36
CA LYS A 201 18.65 -14.66 5.51
C LYS A 201 19.75 -15.68 5.66
N VAL A 202 21.00 -15.21 5.56
CA VAL A 202 22.18 -16.05 5.80
C VAL A 202 22.21 -16.49 7.28
N GLY A 203 22.49 -17.78 7.52
CA GLY A 203 22.68 -18.33 8.87
C GLY A 203 21.42 -18.80 9.59
N VAL A 204 20.25 -18.82 8.94
CA VAL A 204 19.02 -19.40 9.51
C VAL A 204 19.05 -20.92 9.31
N MET A 205 19.38 -21.67 10.37
CA MET A 205 19.41 -23.14 10.34
C MET A 205 18.05 -23.79 10.58
N PHE A 206 17.08 -23.05 11.18
CA PHE A 206 15.75 -23.54 11.50
C PHE A 206 14.69 -22.47 11.16
N GLY A 207 13.55 -22.89 10.61
CA GLY A 207 12.47 -22.02 10.19
C GLY A 207 12.59 -21.55 8.75
N ASN A 208 11.73 -20.60 8.34
CA ASN A 208 11.76 -20.05 6.98
C ASN A 208 12.84 -18.94 6.87
N PRO A 209 13.89 -19.12 6.05
CA PRO A 209 14.92 -18.11 5.82
C PRO A 209 14.44 -16.94 4.97
N GLU A 210 13.34 -17.10 4.24
CA GLU A 210 12.85 -16.08 3.30
C GLU A 210 12.40 -14.81 4.01
N THR A 211 12.78 -13.70 3.43
CA THR A 211 12.37 -12.36 3.90
C THR A 211 12.24 -11.42 2.71
N THR A 212 11.40 -10.40 2.85
CA THR A 212 11.29 -9.33 1.87
C THR A 212 12.24 -8.18 2.19
N THR A 213 12.62 -7.38 1.17
CA THR A 213 13.47 -6.19 1.33
C THR A 213 12.71 -5.06 2.03
N GLY A 214 13.42 -4.00 2.44
CA GLY A 214 12.80 -2.82 3.09
C GLY A 214 12.43 -3.01 4.56
N GLY A 215 12.90 -4.09 5.20
CA GLY A 215 12.66 -4.36 6.62
C GLY A 215 11.29 -5.00 6.89
N ARG A 216 10.78 -4.78 8.11
CA ARG A 216 9.55 -5.46 8.58
C ARG A 216 8.29 -4.59 8.49
N ALA A 217 8.44 -3.28 8.21
CA ALA A 217 7.34 -2.33 8.30
C ALA A 217 6.19 -2.67 7.34
N LEU A 218 6.51 -2.96 6.07
CA LEU A 218 5.49 -3.25 5.06
C LEU A 218 4.60 -4.45 5.43
N LYS A 219 5.16 -5.47 6.09
CA LYS A 219 4.40 -6.64 6.59
C LYS A 219 3.31 -6.27 7.60
N PHE A 220 3.46 -5.16 8.33
CA PHE A 220 2.48 -4.68 9.29
C PHE A 220 1.48 -3.69 8.69
N TYR A 221 1.90 -2.93 7.68
CA TYR A 221 1.06 -1.90 7.06
C TYR A 221 0.22 -2.42 5.89
N ALA A 222 0.68 -3.47 5.21
CA ALA A 222 -0.08 -4.09 4.12
C ALA A 222 -1.34 -4.79 4.65
N SER A 223 -2.50 -4.47 4.05
CA SER A 223 -3.77 -5.14 4.34
C SER A 223 -3.89 -6.47 3.61
N VAL A 224 -3.26 -6.59 2.44
CA VAL A 224 -3.17 -7.80 1.64
C VAL A 224 -1.72 -8.03 1.26
N ARG A 225 -1.30 -9.28 1.33
CA ARG A 225 0.03 -9.73 0.88
C ARG A 225 -0.17 -10.93 -0.03
N MET A 226 0.33 -10.81 -1.26
CA MET A 226 0.25 -11.85 -2.30
C MET A 226 1.66 -12.35 -2.61
N ASP A 227 1.84 -13.66 -2.54
CA ASP A 227 3.07 -14.39 -2.87
C ASP A 227 2.95 -15.03 -4.26
#